data_9302446a9ae4b8d74d43644581f92e41
#
_entry.id   9302446a9ae4b8d74d43644581f92e41
#
_cell.length_a   1.000
_cell.length_b   1.000
_cell.length_c   1.000
_cell.angle_alpha   90.00
_cell.angle_beta   90.00
_cell.angle_gamma   90.00
#
_symmetry.space_group_name_H-M   'P 1'
#
loop_
_entity.id
_entity.type
_entity.pdbx_description
1 polymer ?
#
loop_
_entity_poly.entity_id
_entity_poly.type
_entity_poly.pdbx_seq_one_letter_code
_entity_poly.pdbx_strand_id
1 'polypeptide(L)'
;MIQQLNQTKPVTSIEVFKSQRLLQLKHQDEVIRSYPIRLGFNPIGHKQFEGDGKTPEGTYSIDWRNPQSAYYKSLHISYPNKNDLAFAKQQHQSTGGDVMIHGTVPTWAASLPLSATYMPRKDWTLGCIAVTNSDMDEIWALVSNHTKINIHP
;
A
#
# COMPACT_ATOMS: atom_id res chain seq x y z
N MET A 1 11.41 5.82 19.86
CA MET A 1 10.34 6.67 19.30
C MET A 1 9.20 5.85 18.69
N ILE A 2 9.44 4.96 17.73
CA ILE A 2 8.38 4.11 17.13
C ILE A 2 7.73 3.21 18.16
N GLN A 3 8.49 2.61 19.06
CA GLN A 3 7.93 1.81 20.15
C GLN A 3 7.01 2.62 21.07
N GLN A 4 7.36 3.88 21.36
CA GLN A 4 6.50 4.76 22.14
C GLN A 4 5.19 5.08 21.42
N LEU A 5 5.23 5.31 20.11
CA LEU A 5 4.02 5.53 19.31
C LEU A 5 3.11 4.30 19.33
N ASN A 6 3.67 3.10 19.20
CA ASN A 6 2.89 1.85 19.28
C ASN A 6 2.17 1.68 20.62
N GLN A 7 2.78 2.17 21.71
CA GLN A 7 2.18 2.06 23.05
C GLN A 7 1.17 3.16 23.35
N THR A 8 1.43 4.39 22.92
CA THR A 8 0.64 5.57 23.29
C THR A 8 -0.39 5.95 22.24
N LYS A 9 -0.05 5.81 20.96
CA LYS A 9 -0.89 6.19 19.83
C LYS A 9 -0.81 5.11 18.74
N PRO A 10 -1.38 3.93 19.01
CA PRO A 10 -1.37 2.87 18.00
C PRO A 10 -2.11 3.30 16.75
N VAL A 11 -1.61 2.89 15.59
CA VAL A 11 -2.26 3.17 14.30
C VAL A 11 -3.61 2.46 14.25
N THR A 12 -4.66 3.22 14.01
CA THR A 12 -6.03 2.70 13.90
C THR A 12 -6.51 2.64 12.45
N SER A 13 -5.91 3.42 11.56
CA SER A 13 -6.24 3.38 10.13
C SER A 13 -5.09 3.89 9.27
N ILE A 14 -5.14 3.49 8.00
CA ILE A 14 -4.29 4.02 6.94
C ILE A 14 -5.20 4.80 5.99
N GLU A 15 -4.81 6.03 5.62
CA GLU A 15 -5.51 6.84 4.64
C GLU A 15 -4.60 7.07 3.44
N VAL A 16 -5.06 6.68 2.26
CA VAL A 16 -4.34 6.87 1.01
C VAL A 16 -5.10 7.87 0.15
N PHE A 17 -4.42 8.92 -0.28
CA PHE A 17 -4.96 9.94 -1.18
C PHE A 17 -4.21 9.84 -2.51
N LYS A 18 -4.82 9.15 -3.47
CA LYS A 18 -4.17 8.80 -4.74
C LYS A 18 -3.74 10.04 -5.52
N SER A 19 -4.63 11.02 -5.66
CA SER A 19 -4.32 12.24 -6.42
C SER A 19 -3.16 13.03 -5.83
N GLN A 20 -2.98 12.95 -4.52
CA GLN A 20 -1.90 13.64 -3.80
C GLN A 20 -0.63 12.80 -3.68
N ARG A 21 -0.67 11.54 -4.08
CA ARG A 21 0.42 10.57 -3.89
C ARG A 21 0.87 10.55 -2.44
N LEU A 22 -0.09 10.40 -1.52
CA LEU A 22 0.11 10.52 -0.08
C LEU A 22 -0.51 9.33 0.65
N LEU A 23 0.25 8.75 1.58
CA LEU A 23 -0.24 7.75 2.53
C LEU A 23 -0.03 8.29 3.94
N GLN A 24 -1.08 8.25 4.75
CA GLN A 24 -1.02 8.68 6.14
C GLN A 24 -1.34 7.53 7.08
N LEU A 25 -0.59 7.42 8.17
CA LEU A 25 -0.95 6.57 9.30
C LEU A 25 -1.64 7.44 10.34
N LYS A 26 -2.81 6.98 10.81
CA LYS A 26 -3.62 7.75 11.75
C LYS A 26 -3.89 6.96 13.03
N HIS A 27 -3.89 7.68 14.15
CA HIS A 27 -4.47 7.22 15.40
C HIS A 27 -5.77 8.00 15.60
N GLN A 28 -6.93 7.33 15.42
CA GLN A 28 -8.23 8.01 15.37
C GLN A 28 -8.20 9.13 14.31
N ASP A 29 -8.40 10.38 14.69
CA ASP A 29 -8.39 11.51 13.74
C ASP A 29 -7.01 12.18 13.60
N GLU A 30 -6.03 11.76 14.38
CA GLU A 30 -4.69 12.36 14.38
C GLU A 30 -3.77 11.69 13.36
N VAL A 31 -3.14 12.49 12.51
CA VAL A 31 -2.11 12.00 11.59
C VAL A 31 -0.81 11.80 12.36
N ILE A 32 -0.30 10.56 12.38
CA ILE A 32 0.95 10.21 13.07
C ILE A 32 2.14 10.30 12.14
N ARG A 33 1.97 9.82 10.89
CA ARG A 33 3.00 9.79 9.86
C ARG A 33 2.39 10.04 8.50
N SER A 34 3.19 10.62 7.62
CA SER A 34 2.83 10.83 6.20
C SER A 34 3.99 10.41 5.32
N TYR A 35 3.68 9.77 4.20
CA TYR A 35 4.69 9.25 3.27
C TYR A 35 4.29 9.55 1.84
N PRO A 36 5.26 9.93 0.97
CA PRO A 36 5.01 9.97 -0.46
C PRO A 36 4.90 8.53 -1.01
N ILE A 37 4.08 8.36 -2.02
CA ILE A 37 3.82 7.05 -2.62
C ILE A 37 3.90 7.11 -4.14
N ARG A 38 3.98 5.90 -4.75
CA ARG A 38 3.72 5.70 -6.17
C ARG A 38 2.66 4.62 -6.32
N LEU A 39 1.92 4.69 -7.40
CA LEU A 39 0.74 3.87 -7.65
C LEU A 39 0.93 2.98 -8.88
N GLY A 40 -0.14 2.30 -9.27
CA GLY A 40 -0.18 1.57 -10.53
C GLY A 40 0.03 2.49 -11.73
N PHE A 41 0.52 1.94 -12.83
CA PHE A 41 0.92 2.73 -14.01
C PHE A 41 -0.24 3.44 -14.70
N ASN A 42 -1.49 3.10 -14.38
CA ASN A 42 -2.71 3.75 -14.88
C ASN A 42 -3.59 4.12 -13.67
N PRO A 43 -3.22 5.14 -12.87
CA PRO A 43 -3.68 5.28 -11.49
C PRO A 43 -5.08 5.87 -11.33
N ILE A 44 -5.65 6.47 -12.36
CA ILE A 44 -6.95 7.16 -12.23
C ILE A 44 -8.07 6.13 -12.29
N GLY A 45 -8.89 6.11 -11.25
CA GLY A 45 -10.04 5.21 -11.14
C GLY A 45 -9.73 3.97 -10.30
N HIS A 46 -10.81 3.27 -9.94
CA HIS A 46 -10.75 2.07 -9.12
C HIS A 46 -10.27 0.87 -9.93
N LYS A 47 -9.38 0.06 -9.35
CA LYS A 47 -8.97 -1.20 -9.94
C LYS A 47 -10.17 -2.13 -10.09
N GLN A 48 -10.36 -2.66 -11.31
CA GLN A 48 -11.46 -3.55 -11.65
C GLN A 48 -10.99 -4.91 -12.16
N PHE A 49 -9.87 -4.93 -12.88
CA PHE A 49 -9.42 -6.13 -13.58
C PHE A 49 -7.90 -6.32 -13.44
N GLU A 50 -7.50 -7.58 -13.51
CA GLU A 50 -6.08 -7.92 -13.60
C GLU A 50 -5.46 -7.24 -14.84
N GLY A 51 -4.30 -6.62 -14.63
CA GLY A 51 -3.56 -5.98 -15.71
C GLY A 51 -4.00 -4.57 -16.07
N ASP A 52 -5.04 -4.01 -15.40
CA ASP A 52 -5.51 -2.66 -15.72
C ASP A 52 -4.58 -1.54 -15.22
N GLY A 53 -3.58 -1.88 -14.40
CA GLY A 53 -2.60 -0.91 -13.88
C GLY A 53 -3.16 0.08 -12.88
N LYS A 54 -4.38 -0.16 -12.39
CA LYS A 54 -5.04 0.71 -11.42
C LYS A 54 -4.81 0.23 -10.01
N THR A 55 -4.74 1.17 -9.07
CA THR A 55 -4.76 0.91 -7.64
C THR A 55 -6.21 0.99 -7.16
N PRO A 56 -6.68 0.05 -6.32
CA PRO A 56 -8.05 0.07 -5.83
C PRO A 56 -8.43 1.36 -5.12
N GLU A 57 -9.71 1.68 -5.11
CA GLU A 57 -10.32 2.74 -4.30
C GLU A 57 -11.39 2.13 -3.42
N GLY A 58 -11.55 2.62 -2.21
CA GLY A 58 -12.51 2.11 -1.24
C GLY A 58 -11.87 1.69 0.07
N THR A 59 -12.63 0.96 0.88
CA THR A 59 -12.19 0.51 2.19
C THR A 59 -11.83 -0.97 2.15
N TYR A 60 -10.61 -1.25 2.58
CA TYR A 60 -10.05 -2.61 2.71
C TYR A 60 -9.36 -2.74 4.06
N SER A 61 -8.66 -3.84 4.29
CA SER A 61 -7.83 -4.05 5.47
C SER A 61 -6.49 -4.64 5.07
N ILE A 62 -5.50 -4.51 5.95
CA ILE A 62 -4.24 -5.25 5.85
C ILE A 62 -4.51 -6.64 6.42
N ASP A 63 -4.46 -7.67 5.59
CA ASP A 63 -4.87 -9.02 6.02
C ASP A 63 -3.70 -9.97 6.30
N TRP A 64 -2.55 -9.77 5.67
CA TRP A 64 -1.33 -10.52 5.99
C TRP A 64 -0.10 -9.73 5.54
N ARG A 65 1.09 -10.25 5.88
CA ARG A 65 2.35 -9.57 5.56
C ARG A 65 3.43 -10.55 5.17
N ASN A 66 4.38 -10.06 4.37
CA ASN A 66 5.50 -10.85 3.90
C ASN A 66 6.82 -10.11 4.18
N PRO A 67 7.66 -10.64 5.09
CA PRO A 67 8.97 -10.02 5.38
C PRO A 67 10.00 -10.24 4.27
N GLN A 68 9.71 -11.11 3.32
CA GLN A 68 10.63 -11.50 2.23
C GLN A 68 9.98 -11.27 0.88
N SER A 69 9.39 -10.09 0.69
CA SER A 69 8.77 -9.68 -0.57
C SER A 69 9.84 -9.41 -1.63
N ALA A 70 9.45 -9.53 -2.91
CA ALA A 70 10.32 -9.17 -4.02
C ALA A 70 10.78 -7.70 -3.94
N TYR A 71 9.96 -6.82 -3.35
CA TYR A 71 10.28 -5.41 -3.14
C TYR A 71 10.39 -5.12 -1.63
N TYR A 72 11.35 -5.76 -0.99
CA TYR A 72 11.77 -5.59 0.39
C TYR A 72 10.78 -6.23 1.39
N LYS A 73 9.80 -5.52 1.86
CA LYS A 73 8.72 -5.99 2.73
C LYS A 73 7.39 -5.60 2.13
N SER A 74 6.34 -6.36 2.41
CA SER A 74 5.02 -6.01 1.93
C SER A 74 3.92 -6.28 2.95
N LEU A 75 2.91 -5.40 2.92
CA LEU A 75 1.65 -5.57 3.62
C LEU A 75 0.57 -5.78 2.58
N HIS A 76 -0.16 -6.90 2.66
CA HIS A 76 -1.20 -7.24 1.71
C HIS A 76 -2.49 -6.50 2.01
N ILE A 77 -3.09 -5.89 0.98
CA ILE A 77 -4.39 -5.22 1.04
C ILE A 77 -5.46 -6.22 0.62
N SER A 78 -6.58 -6.26 1.32
CA SER A 78 -7.64 -7.27 1.17
C SER A 78 -8.49 -7.11 -0.11
N TYR A 79 -7.97 -6.50 -1.15
CA TYR A 79 -8.57 -6.50 -2.48
C TYR A 79 -8.37 -7.88 -3.14
N PRO A 80 -9.34 -8.45 -3.85
CA PRO A 80 -10.69 -7.93 -4.10
C PRO A 80 -11.66 -8.25 -2.96
N ASN A 81 -12.66 -7.38 -2.78
CA ASN A 81 -13.81 -7.67 -1.93
C ASN A 81 -14.94 -8.34 -2.72
N LYS A 82 -16.08 -8.61 -2.07
CA LYS A 82 -17.21 -9.27 -2.73
C LYS A 82 -17.75 -8.49 -3.92
N ASN A 83 -17.81 -7.16 -3.81
CA ASN A 83 -18.30 -6.30 -4.89
C ASN A 83 -17.35 -6.31 -6.07
N ASP A 84 -16.03 -6.29 -5.80
CA ASP A 84 -15.01 -6.37 -6.84
C ASP A 84 -15.13 -7.68 -7.62
N LEU A 85 -15.27 -8.78 -6.90
CA LEU A 85 -15.42 -10.11 -7.50
C LEU A 85 -16.69 -10.21 -8.35
N ALA A 86 -17.82 -9.71 -7.84
CA ALA A 86 -19.09 -9.77 -8.55
C ALA A 86 -19.04 -8.96 -9.86
N PHE A 87 -18.46 -7.77 -9.81
CA PHE A 87 -18.33 -6.92 -11.00
C PHE A 87 -17.45 -7.59 -12.07
N ALA A 88 -16.28 -8.09 -11.69
CA ALA A 88 -15.37 -8.76 -12.63
C ALA A 88 -16.03 -10.00 -13.26
N LYS A 89 -16.78 -10.77 -12.46
CA LYS A 89 -17.50 -11.94 -12.94
C LYS A 89 -18.54 -11.58 -14.00
N GLN A 90 -19.29 -10.48 -13.79
CA GLN A 90 -20.24 -9.96 -14.78
C GLN A 90 -19.56 -9.62 -16.11
N GLN A 91 -18.33 -9.14 -16.05
CA GLN A 91 -17.55 -8.77 -17.23
C GLN A 91 -16.71 -9.92 -17.78
N HIS A 92 -16.86 -11.14 -17.23
CA HIS A 92 -16.08 -12.33 -17.62
C HIS A 92 -14.57 -12.11 -17.55
N GLN A 93 -14.11 -11.40 -16.52
CA GLN A 93 -12.69 -11.09 -16.31
C GLN A 93 -12.26 -11.41 -14.88
N SER A 94 -10.94 -11.50 -14.67
CA SER A 94 -10.34 -11.66 -13.35
C SER A 94 -10.12 -10.28 -12.71
N THR A 95 -10.34 -10.19 -11.40
CA THR A 95 -9.98 -8.99 -10.63
C THR A 95 -8.47 -8.79 -10.52
N GLY A 96 -7.70 -9.88 -10.67
CA GLY A 96 -6.33 -9.91 -10.17
C GLY A 96 -6.32 -9.93 -8.64
N GLY A 97 -5.16 -9.67 -8.07
CA GLY A 97 -4.93 -9.68 -6.62
C GLY A 97 -3.53 -9.19 -6.32
N ASP A 98 -3.00 -9.64 -5.17
CA ASP A 98 -1.64 -9.28 -4.74
C ASP A 98 -1.39 -7.78 -4.72
N VAL A 99 -2.41 -7.01 -4.33
CA VAL A 99 -2.28 -5.57 -4.13
C VAL A 99 -1.69 -5.34 -2.76
N MET A 100 -0.53 -4.71 -2.72
CA MET A 100 0.28 -4.58 -1.51
C MET A 100 0.81 -3.16 -1.35
N ILE A 101 1.18 -2.82 -0.11
CA ILE A 101 2.11 -1.74 0.18
C ILE A 101 3.49 -2.39 0.24
N HIS A 102 4.45 -1.92 -0.55
CA HIS A 102 5.81 -2.48 -0.60
C HIS A 102 6.85 -1.40 -0.83
N GLY A 103 8.13 -1.78 -0.76
CA GLY A 103 9.23 -0.88 -1.02
C GLY A 103 9.41 -0.57 -2.50
N THR A 104 10.23 0.43 -2.80
CA THR A 104 10.54 0.84 -4.18
C THR A 104 11.75 0.10 -4.75
N VAL A 105 12.61 -0.44 -3.89
CA VAL A 105 13.85 -1.12 -4.31
C VAL A 105 13.71 -2.61 -4.08
N PRO A 106 14.02 -3.43 -5.11
CA PRO A 106 13.97 -4.89 -4.96
C PRO A 106 14.87 -5.39 -3.84
N THR A 107 14.49 -6.48 -3.22
CA THR A 107 15.22 -7.08 -2.10
C THR A 107 16.69 -7.34 -2.41
N TRP A 108 17.00 -7.81 -3.64
CA TRP A 108 18.37 -8.08 -4.05
C TRP A 108 19.26 -6.83 -4.11
N ALA A 109 18.65 -5.62 -4.21
CA ALA A 109 19.37 -4.35 -4.30
C ALA A 109 19.24 -3.50 -3.02
N ALA A 110 18.54 -3.99 -1.99
CA ALA A 110 18.19 -3.21 -0.80
C ALA A 110 19.41 -2.79 0.04
N SER A 111 20.53 -3.50 -0.10
CA SER A 111 21.78 -3.19 0.61
C SER A 111 22.67 -2.19 -0.12
N LEU A 112 22.33 -1.81 -1.35
CA LEU A 112 23.13 -0.86 -2.12
C LEU A 112 23.02 0.56 -1.53
N PRO A 113 24.07 1.40 -1.68
CA PRO A 113 24.02 2.79 -1.21
C PRO A 113 22.81 3.54 -1.76
N LEU A 114 22.17 4.37 -0.93
CA LEU A 114 21.02 5.21 -1.26
C LEU A 114 19.74 4.44 -1.62
N SER A 115 19.75 3.11 -1.55
CA SER A 115 18.57 2.30 -1.84
C SER A 115 17.41 2.58 -0.90
N ALA A 116 17.70 2.85 0.38
CA ALA A 116 16.67 3.01 1.43
C ALA A 116 15.72 4.18 1.17
N THR A 117 16.18 5.24 0.49
CA THR A 117 15.41 6.46 0.25
C THR A 117 15.10 6.68 -1.24
N TYR A 118 15.35 5.70 -2.09
CA TYR A 118 15.07 5.82 -3.51
C TYR A 118 13.58 5.83 -3.78
N MET A 119 13.11 6.83 -4.54
CA MET A 119 11.74 6.94 -5.00
C MET A 119 11.71 7.21 -6.51
N PRO A 120 11.15 6.30 -7.31
CA PRO A 120 10.96 6.57 -8.74
C PRO A 120 10.08 7.80 -8.98
N ARG A 121 10.25 8.47 -10.11
CA ARG A 121 9.47 9.66 -10.44
C ARG A 121 8.07 9.35 -10.95
N LYS A 122 7.84 8.14 -11.45
CA LYS A 122 6.59 7.74 -12.10
C LYS A 122 5.85 6.70 -11.29
N ASP A 123 4.52 6.63 -11.47
CA ASP A 123 3.74 5.48 -11.07
C ASP A 123 4.16 4.30 -11.95
N TRP A 124 4.58 3.21 -11.34
CA TRP A 124 5.27 2.14 -12.07
C TRP A 124 4.76 0.74 -11.73
N THR A 125 3.90 0.62 -10.71
CA THR A 125 3.46 -0.71 -10.26
C THR A 125 2.33 -1.25 -11.13
N LEU A 126 1.96 -2.49 -10.88
CA LEU A 126 0.80 -3.11 -11.53
C LEU A 126 -0.52 -2.81 -10.78
N GLY A 127 -0.46 -2.02 -9.71
CA GLY A 127 -1.60 -1.66 -8.87
C GLY A 127 -1.25 -1.51 -7.40
N CYS A 128 -0.07 -1.97 -6.98
CA CYS A 128 0.42 -1.83 -5.61
C CYS A 128 0.73 -0.37 -5.27
N ILE A 129 0.82 -0.11 -3.97
CA ILE A 129 1.26 1.18 -3.43
C ILE A 129 2.72 1.04 -3.03
N ALA A 130 3.60 1.81 -3.64
CA ALA A 130 5.03 1.76 -3.36
C ALA A 130 5.47 2.94 -2.50
N VAL A 131 6.27 2.66 -1.48
CA VAL A 131 6.93 3.62 -0.60
C VAL A 131 8.43 3.36 -0.63
N THR A 132 9.25 4.29 -0.13
CA THR A 132 10.68 4.00 -0.01
C THR A 132 10.89 2.82 0.94
N ASN A 133 12.01 2.11 0.81
CA ASN A 133 12.32 1.00 1.72
C ASN A 133 12.41 1.48 3.17
N SER A 134 12.95 2.67 3.40
CA SER A 134 13.02 3.28 4.73
C SER A 134 11.62 3.54 5.31
N ASP A 135 10.71 4.09 4.51
CA ASP A 135 9.33 4.32 4.93
C ASP A 135 8.61 2.99 5.16
N MET A 136 8.92 1.96 4.35
CA MET A 136 8.36 0.63 4.54
C MET A 136 8.73 0.03 5.90
N ASP A 137 9.94 0.26 6.39
CA ASP A 137 10.35 -0.18 7.72
C ASP A 137 9.50 0.46 8.82
N GLU A 138 9.21 1.76 8.72
CA GLU A 138 8.33 2.44 9.68
C GLU A 138 6.90 1.90 9.61
N ILE A 139 6.35 1.78 8.41
CA ILE A 139 4.99 1.27 8.20
C ILE A 139 4.88 -0.15 8.74
N TRP A 140 5.86 -1.00 8.45
CA TRP A 140 5.92 -2.36 8.95
C TRP A 140 5.85 -2.42 10.47
N ALA A 141 6.60 -1.55 11.15
CA ALA A 141 6.67 -1.51 12.61
C ALA A 141 5.40 -0.94 13.25
N LEU A 142 4.76 0.03 12.59
CA LEU A 142 3.62 0.77 13.16
C LEU A 142 2.25 0.17 12.83
N VAL A 143 2.13 -0.54 11.72
CA VAL A 143 0.85 -1.07 11.24
C VAL A 143 0.73 -2.54 11.62
N SER A 144 -0.36 -2.89 12.32
CA SER A 144 -0.70 -4.29 12.62
C SER A 144 -1.59 -4.87 11.52
N ASN A 145 -1.60 -6.20 11.42
CA ASN A 145 -2.58 -6.89 10.56
C ASN A 145 -3.99 -6.55 11.05
N HIS A 146 -4.93 -6.54 10.13
CA HIS A 146 -6.33 -6.15 10.31
C HIS A 146 -6.55 -4.63 10.45
N THR A 147 -5.51 -3.82 10.30
CA THR A 147 -5.67 -2.36 10.23
C THR A 147 -6.46 -1.99 8.98
N LYS A 148 -7.45 -1.12 9.17
CA LYS A 148 -8.28 -0.58 8.09
C LYS A 148 -7.47 0.34 7.20
N ILE A 149 -7.69 0.24 5.90
CA ILE A 149 -7.10 1.12 4.91
C ILE A 149 -8.20 1.70 4.01
N ASN A 150 -8.27 3.02 3.95
CA ASN A 150 -9.19 3.75 3.07
C ASN A 150 -8.38 4.36 1.93
N ILE A 151 -8.73 4.00 0.70
CA ILE A 151 -8.02 4.47 -0.49
C ILE A 151 -8.96 5.41 -1.25
N HIS A 152 -8.59 6.68 -1.28
CA HIS A 152 -9.37 7.76 -1.92
C HIS A 152 -8.81 8.09 -3.31
N PRO A 153 -9.67 8.56 -4.23
CA PRO A 153 -9.24 9.03 -5.55
C PRO A 153 -8.14 10.07 -5.52
#